data_3c815246e5a94a28c3cb5de26accf933
#
_entry.id   3c815246e5a94a28c3cb5de26accf933
#
_cell.length_a   1.000
_cell.length_b   1.000
_cell.length_c   1.000
_cell.angle_alpha   90.00
_cell.angle_beta   90.00
_cell.angle_gamma   90.00
#
_symmetry.space_group_name_H-M   'P 1'
#
loop_
_entity.id
_entity.type
_entity.pdbx_description
1 polymer ?
#
loop_
_entity_poly.entity_id
_entity_poly.type
_entity_poly.pdbx_seq_one_letter_code
_entity_poly.pdbx_strand_id
1 'polypeptide(L)'
;SKDTQFVKINKSFIGDGNNVDYASINDSLLFSNVSARVEQYAPGLSSPFKVYDLQELWVGNLQSGIFYEDSQKVYYFVPDAPLNDEHLYQLVVSVDDVQQDITAQTRLFDGSSLSFDYLFSLSFGINGLNFADVNLGTSDVFYSPQIKWNTAPRGKRYELTMSFRYNEITSNSSIPKTIYWSLGTQTAIGNGDALNDSEKMFVNLLSLIH
;
A
#
# COMPACT_ATOMS: atom_id res chain seq x y z
N SER A 1 1.38 -7.31 -13.96
CA SER A 1 0.03 -7.22 -14.51
C SER A 1 -0.91 -6.63 -13.48
N LYS A 2 -1.82 -5.76 -13.85
CA LYS A 2 -2.81 -5.14 -12.95
C LYS A 2 -3.76 -6.17 -12.31
N ASP A 3 -3.83 -7.34 -12.89
CA ASP A 3 -4.81 -8.36 -12.55
C ASP A 3 -4.24 -9.48 -11.68
N THR A 4 -2.91 -9.56 -11.53
CA THR A 4 -2.29 -10.57 -10.68
C THR A 4 -2.33 -10.16 -9.21
N GLN A 5 -2.86 -11.03 -8.38
CA GLN A 5 -2.92 -10.86 -6.92
C GLN A 5 -1.86 -11.72 -6.26
N PHE A 6 -1.17 -11.15 -5.26
CA PHE A 6 -0.10 -11.84 -4.55
C PHE A 6 -0.45 -12.01 -3.08
N VAL A 7 -0.10 -13.18 -2.54
CA VAL A 7 -0.26 -13.51 -1.13
C VAL A 7 1.08 -14.01 -0.60
N LYS A 8 1.52 -13.49 0.54
CA LYS A 8 2.70 -13.98 1.24
C LYS A 8 2.26 -14.83 2.43
N ILE A 9 2.75 -16.06 2.51
CA ILE A 9 2.44 -17.02 3.57
C ILE A 9 3.76 -17.42 4.21
N ASN A 10 3.96 -17.03 5.47
CA ASN A 10 5.17 -17.31 6.23
C ASN A 10 4.83 -17.91 7.58
N LYS A 11 5.76 -18.71 8.13
CA LYS A 11 5.74 -19.09 9.55
C LYS A 11 6.05 -17.86 10.41
N SER A 12 5.41 -17.76 11.56
CA SER A 12 5.94 -16.98 12.66
C SER A 12 6.80 -17.92 13.52
N PHE A 13 7.95 -17.46 13.93
CA PHE A 13 8.84 -18.27 14.79
C PHE A 13 9.17 -17.51 16.06
N ILE A 14 9.21 -18.25 17.17
CA ILE A 14 9.78 -17.82 18.45
C ILE A 14 10.76 -18.93 18.82
N GLY A 15 12.05 -18.59 18.91
CA GLY A 15 13.10 -19.55 19.28
C GLY A 15 14.00 -19.00 20.39
N ASP A 16 14.71 -19.90 21.05
CA ASP A 16 15.75 -19.54 22.00
C ASP A 16 16.96 -19.03 21.19
N GLY A 17 17.15 -17.72 21.11
CA GLY A 17 18.27 -17.14 20.40
C GLY A 17 17.96 -15.81 19.73
N ASN A 18 18.82 -15.41 18.79
CA ASN A 18 18.66 -14.18 18.04
C ASN A 18 17.65 -14.38 16.91
N ASN A 19 16.52 -13.69 16.98
CA ASN A 19 15.47 -13.75 15.95
C ASN A 19 15.96 -13.30 14.55
N VAL A 20 17.02 -12.50 14.48
CA VAL A 20 17.63 -12.06 13.22
C VAL A 20 18.30 -13.23 12.50
N ASP A 21 18.95 -14.13 13.26
CA ASP A 21 19.58 -15.30 12.68
C ASP A 21 18.54 -16.28 12.09
N TYR A 22 17.43 -16.48 12.80
CA TYR A 22 16.31 -17.29 12.29
C TYR A 22 15.64 -16.64 11.06
N ALA A 23 15.55 -15.31 11.03
CA ALA A 23 14.96 -14.60 9.91
C ALA A 23 15.75 -14.71 8.60
N SER A 24 17.02 -15.14 8.67
CA SER A 24 17.87 -15.37 7.51
C SER A 24 17.82 -16.82 6.99
N ILE A 25 17.07 -17.72 7.66
CA ILE A 25 16.97 -19.14 7.29
C ILE A 25 15.60 -19.41 6.66
N ASN A 26 15.57 -19.72 5.36
CA ASN A 26 14.33 -19.99 4.62
C ASN A 26 13.45 -21.06 5.27
N ASP A 27 14.02 -22.15 5.75
CA ASP A 27 13.28 -23.25 6.37
C ASP A 27 12.56 -22.84 7.66
N SER A 28 13.07 -21.81 8.34
CA SER A 28 12.42 -21.24 9.52
C SER A 28 11.19 -20.42 9.16
N LEU A 29 11.16 -19.84 7.98
CA LEU A 29 10.11 -18.90 7.53
C LEU A 29 9.05 -19.57 6.65
N LEU A 30 9.40 -20.67 5.98
CA LEU A 30 8.54 -21.28 4.98
C LEU A 30 7.96 -22.62 5.46
N PHE A 31 6.73 -22.86 5.06
CA PHE A 31 6.13 -24.20 5.19
C PHE A 31 6.59 -25.08 4.02
N SER A 32 6.80 -26.38 4.29
CA SER A 32 7.24 -27.33 3.28
C SER A 32 6.19 -27.56 2.20
N ASN A 33 4.94 -27.77 2.62
CA ASN A 33 3.80 -27.94 1.72
C ASN A 33 2.70 -26.97 2.09
N VAL A 34 2.25 -26.20 1.12
CA VAL A 34 1.16 -25.24 1.27
C VAL A 34 0.19 -25.45 0.13
N SER A 35 -1.06 -25.68 0.47
CA SER A 35 -2.19 -25.52 -0.44
C SER A 35 -2.97 -24.30 -0.05
N ALA A 36 -3.14 -23.36 -0.96
CA ALA A 36 -3.83 -22.13 -0.66
C ALA A 36 -4.80 -21.76 -1.78
N ARG A 37 -5.96 -21.23 -1.38
CA ARG A 37 -6.98 -20.74 -2.31
C ARG A 37 -7.63 -19.47 -1.80
N VAL A 38 -8.15 -18.66 -2.69
CA VAL A 38 -9.00 -17.52 -2.39
C VAL A 38 -10.43 -17.83 -2.81
N GLU A 39 -11.33 -17.76 -1.86
CA GLU A 39 -12.75 -17.96 -2.06
C GLU A 39 -13.45 -16.59 -2.12
N GLN A 40 -14.26 -16.37 -3.16
CA GLN A 40 -14.98 -15.12 -3.37
C GLN A 40 -16.46 -15.32 -3.08
N TYR A 41 -17.00 -14.50 -2.19
CA TYR A 41 -18.39 -14.52 -1.76
C TYR A 41 -19.10 -13.25 -2.23
N ALA A 42 -20.18 -13.38 -2.98
CA ALA A 42 -21.04 -12.25 -3.27
C ALA A 42 -21.91 -11.89 -2.05
N PRO A 43 -22.40 -10.64 -1.95
CA PRO A 43 -23.26 -10.22 -0.85
C PRO A 43 -24.47 -11.15 -0.67
N GLY A 44 -24.68 -11.58 0.57
CA GLY A 44 -25.80 -12.47 0.94
C GLY A 44 -25.60 -13.96 0.64
N LEU A 45 -24.48 -14.37 0.05
CA LEU A 45 -24.16 -15.78 -0.16
C LEU A 45 -23.34 -16.34 1.00
N SER A 46 -23.70 -17.55 1.46
CA SER A 46 -22.97 -18.31 2.47
C SER A 46 -21.96 -19.31 1.90
N SER A 47 -21.98 -19.52 0.60
CA SER A 47 -21.02 -20.36 -0.12
C SER A 47 -20.25 -19.53 -1.15
N PRO A 48 -18.98 -19.87 -1.40
CA PRO A 48 -18.23 -19.16 -2.43
C PRO A 48 -18.85 -19.38 -3.81
N PHE A 49 -19.01 -18.32 -4.57
CA PHE A 49 -19.46 -18.46 -5.95
C PHE A 49 -18.27 -18.64 -6.91
N LYS A 50 -17.06 -18.32 -6.43
CA LYS A 50 -15.82 -18.51 -7.17
C LYS A 50 -14.66 -18.86 -6.24
N VAL A 51 -13.77 -19.71 -6.75
CA VAL A 51 -12.56 -20.15 -6.07
C VAL A 51 -11.36 -19.96 -7.00
N TYR A 52 -10.27 -19.41 -6.47
CA TYR A 52 -9.01 -19.24 -7.16
C TYR A 52 -7.94 -20.03 -6.40
N ASP A 53 -7.41 -21.07 -7.02
CA ASP A 53 -6.25 -21.78 -6.46
C ASP A 53 -4.99 -20.95 -6.66
N LEU A 54 -4.18 -20.84 -5.62
CA LEU A 54 -2.95 -20.06 -5.66
C LEU A 54 -1.80 -20.91 -6.21
N GLN A 55 -1.00 -20.29 -7.06
CA GLN A 55 0.23 -20.85 -7.60
C GLN A 55 1.44 -20.29 -6.87
N GLU A 56 2.47 -21.10 -6.71
CA GLU A 56 3.73 -20.71 -6.09
C GLU A 56 4.63 -19.98 -7.08
N LEU A 57 5.29 -18.92 -6.61
CA LEU A 57 6.27 -18.16 -7.38
C LEU A 57 7.44 -17.76 -6.48
N TRP A 58 8.65 -17.94 -6.96
CA TRP A 58 9.86 -17.42 -6.33
C TRP A 58 10.25 -16.08 -6.97
N VAL A 59 10.34 -15.03 -6.16
CA VAL A 59 10.72 -13.69 -6.58
C VAL A 59 12.12 -13.39 -6.07
N GLY A 60 13.06 -13.15 -6.98
CA GLY A 60 14.45 -12.79 -6.69
C GLY A 60 14.69 -11.28 -6.75
N ASN A 61 15.96 -10.88 -6.60
CA ASN A 61 16.45 -9.50 -6.68
C ASN A 61 15.80 -8.55 -5.65
N LEU A 62 15.69 -9.01 -4.42
CA LEU A 62 15.18 -8.19 -3.33
C LEU A 62 16.25 -7.21 -2.83
N GLN A 63 15.82 -6.06 -2.33
CA GLN A 63 16.76 -5.13 -1.68
C GLN A 63 17.29 -5.74 -0.39
N SER A 64 18.59 -5.60 -0.15
CA SER A 64 19.23 -6.07 1.08
C SER A 64 18.65 -5.38 2.31
N GLY A 65 18.44 -6.14 3.38
CA GLY A 65 17.91 -5.66 4.66
C GLY A 65 18.18 -6.65 5.78
N ILE A 66 17.64 -6.40 6.96
CA ILE A 66 17.77 -7.30 8.12
C ILE A 66 17.16 -8.69 7.84
N PHE A 67 16.12 -8.72 7.03
CA PHE A 67 15.44 -9.93 6.56
C PHE A 67 15.78 -10.22 5.10
N TYR A 68 17.05 -10.06 4.74
CA TYR A 68 17.50 -10.26 3.38
C TYR A 68 17.48 -11.74 3.04
N GLU A 69 16.79 -12.04 1.96
CA GLU A 69 16.81 -13.32 1.26
C GLU A 69 17.06 -13.06 -0.22
N ASP A 70 17.86 -13.91 -0.85
CA ASP A 70 18.12 -13.81 -2.29
C ASP A 70 16.85 -13.99 -3.12
N SER A 71 15.87 -14.70 -2.56
CA SER A 71 14.55 -14.91 -3.16
C SER A 71 13.46 -15.07 -2.10
N GLN A 72 12.26 -14.63 -2.42
CA GLN A 72 11.08 -14.84 -1.57
C GLN A 72 10.05 -15.71 -2.28
N LYS A 73 9.48 -16.64 -1.52
CA LYS A 73 8.35 -17.44 -1.95
C LYS A 73 7.05 -16.63 -1.77
N VAL A 74 6.34 -16.45 -2.84
CA VAL A 74 5.00 -15.81 -2.83
C VAL A 74 4.01 -16.71 -3.56
N TYR A 75 2.74 -16.54 -3.24
CA TYR A 75 1.65 -17.23 -3.91
C TYR A 75 0.86 -16.22 -4.72
N TYR A 76 0.33 -16.62 -5.87
CA TYR A 76 -0.42 -15.71 -6.71
C TYR A 76 -1.59 -16.39 -7.42
N PHE A 77 -2.56 -15.59 -7.82
CA PHE A 77 -3.59 -15.98 -8.77
C PHE A 77 -3.89 -14.83 -9.73
N VAL A 78 -4.42 -15.17 -10.89
CA VAL A 78 -4.87 -14.20 -11.88
C VAL A 78 -6.39 -14.35 -11.99
N PRO A 79 -7.17 -13.35 -11.56
CA PRO A 79 -8.60 -13.40 -11.72
C PRO A 79 -8.95 -13.26 -13.21
N ASP A 80 -9.98 -13.95 -13.65
CA ASP A 80 -10.50 -13.91 -15.03
C ASP A 80 -11.34 -12.66 -15.32
N ALA A 81 -11.74 -11.92 -14.27
CA ALA A 81 -12.41 -10.62 -14.35
C ALA A 81 -11.91 -9.72 -13.22
N PRO A 82 -12.05 -8.38 -13.33
CA PRO A 82 -11.74 -7.47 -12.24
C PRO A 82 -12.44 -7.88 -10.95
N LEU A 83 -11.69 -7.88 -9.84
CA LEU A 83 -12.23 -8.19 -8.54
C LEU A 83 -13.23 -7.11 -8.11
N ASN A 84 -14.35 -7.52 -7.50
CA ASN A 84 -15.41 -6.63 -7.05
C ASN A 84 -15.18 -6.24 -5.58
N ASP A 85 -15.21 -4.96 -5.27
CA ASP A 85 -14.98 -4.41 -3.93
C ASP A 85 -16.14 -4.64 -2.94
N GLU A 86 -17.34 -4.94 -3.44
CA GLU A 86 -18.48 -5.32 -2.60
C GLU A 86 -18.41 -6.78 -2.11
N HIS A 87 -17.57 -7.59 -2.75
CA HIS A 87 -17.43 -9.00 -2.41
C HIS A 87 -16.51 -9.21 -1.19
N LEU A 88 -16.77 -10.29 -0.48
CA LEU A 88 -15.87 -10.79 0.57
C LEU A 88 -14.92 -11.81 -0.07
N TYR A 89 -13.65 -11.68 0.24
CA TYR A 89 -12.60 -12.61 -0.16
C TYR A 89 -12.04 -13.30 1.06
N GLN A 90 -12.06 -14.63 1.05
CA GLN A 90 -11.51 -15.45 2.11
C GLN A 90 -10.30 -16.21 1.57
N LEU A 91 -9.16 -15.97 2.18
CA LEU A 91 -7.98 -16.80 2.00
C LEU A 91 -8.15 -18.04 2.87
N VAL A 92 -7.92 -19.20 2.28
CA VAL A 92 -7.89 -20.50 2.98
C VAL A 92 -6.55 -21.15 2.70
N VAL A 93 -5.81 -21.48 3.74
CA VAL A 93 -4.47 -22.05 3.68
C VAL A 93 -4.44 -23.34 4.46
N SER A 94 -4.09 -24.43 3.80
CA SER A 94 -3.81 -25.73 4.39
C SER A 94 -2.31 -25.96 4.38
N VAL A 95 -1.75 -26.38 5.52
CA VAL A 95 -0.34 -26.73 5.69
C VAL A 95 -0.25 -28.07 6.40
N ASP A 96 0.75 -28.89 6.04
CA ASP A 96 0.86 -30.27 6.53
C ASP A 96 0.96 -30.38 8.07
N ASP A 97 1.56 -29.40 8.71
CA ASP A 97 1.80 -29.40 10.17
C ASP A 97 0.61 -28.94 11.00
N VAL A 98 -0.49 -28.50 10.36
CA VAL A 98 -1.67 -27.94 11.03
C VAL A 98 -2.92 -28.69 10.58
N GLN A 99 -3.65 -29.27 11.54
CA GLN A 99 -4.85 -30.08 11.24
C GLN A 99 -6.05 -29.25 10.73
N GLN A 100 -6.05 -27.94 10.95
CA GLN A 100 -7.13 -27.05 10.55
C GLN A 100 -6.66 -26.05 9.52
N ASP A 101 -7.51 -25.74 8.56
CA ASP A 101 -7.29 -24.66 7.62
C ASP A 101 -7.15 -23.32 8.36
N ILE A 102 -6.12 -22.57 7.97
CA ILE A 102 -5.92 -21.18 8.42
C ILE A 102 -6.72 -20.29 7.50
N THR A 103 -7.59 -19.45 8.05
CA THR A 103 -8.44 -18.59 7.24
C THR A 103 -8.26 -17.12 7.60
N ALA A 104 -8.35 -16.27 6.58
CA ALA A 104 -8.38 -14.82 6.73
C ALA A 104 -9.38 -14.22 5.74
N GLN A 105 -10.07 -13.17 6.15
CA GLN A 105 -11.08 -12.53 5.31
C GLN A 105 -10.73 -11.06 5.07
N THR A 106 -11.03 -10.57 3.88
CA THR A 106 -10.89 -9.16 3.53
C THR A 106 -11.96 -8.75 2.51
N ARG A 107 -12.25 -7.47 2.48
CA ARG A 107 -12.95 -6.80 1.38
C ARG A 107 -11.96 -5.89 0.69
N LEU A 108 -12.16 -5.67 -0.60
CA LEU A 108 -11.31 -4.75 -1.34
C LEU A 108 -11.62 -3.29 -0.95
N PHE A 109 -10.61 -2.50 -1.10
CA PHE A 109 -10.69 -1.08 -0.94
C PHE A 109 -11.13 -0.43 -2.27
N ASP A 110 -12.20 0.36 -2.24
CA ASP A 110 -12.61 1.15 -3.39
C ASP A 110 -11.79 2.44 -3.45
N GLY A 111 -10.72 2.43 -4.24
CA GLY A 111 -9.90 3.62 -4.48
C GLY A 111 -10.58 4.68 -5.33
N SER A 112 -11.70 4.38 -6.00
CA SER A 112 -12.39 5.34 -6.87
C SER A 112 -13.07 6.47 -6.09
N SER A 113 -13.45 6.21 -4.85
CA SER A 113 -14.02 7.20 -3.94
C SER A 113 -12.99 8.09 -3.25
N LEU A 114 -11.69 7.76 -3.36
CA LEU A 114 -10.62 8.62 -2.88
C LEU A 114 -10.57 9.88 -3.74
N SER A 115 -10.81 11.02 -3.14
CA SER A 115 -10.78 12.31 -3.83
C SER A 115 -10.00 13.34 -3.04
N PHE A 116 -9.20 14.12 -3.74
CA PHE A 116 -8.60 15.30 -3.16
C PHE A 116 -9.64 16.42 -3.08
N ASP A 117 -9.71 17.11 -1.93
CA ASP A 117 -10.61 18.23 -1.77
C ASP A 117 -10.08 19.42 -2.60
N TYR A 118 -10.93 20.02 -3.40
CA TYR A 118 -10.63 21.15 -4.29
C TYR A 118 -10.22 22.45 -3.58
N LEU A 119 -10.27 22.50 -2.27
CA LEU A 119 -9.63 23.58 -1.51
C LEU A 119 -8.10 23.60 -1.67
N PHE A 120 -7.62 22.72 -2.46
CA PHE A 120 -6.37 22.74 -3.10
C PHE A 120 -6.37 23.77 -4.21
N SER A 121 -6.32 24.97 -3.82
CA SER A 121 -5.71 26.00 -4.63
C SER A 121 -4.17 25.79 -4.66
N LEU A 122 -3.75 24.56 -4.92
CA LEU A 122 -2.60 24.39 -5.75
C LEU A 122 -3.03 24.93 -7.10
N SER A 123 -3.06 26.20 -7.21
CA SER A 123 -2.96 26.88 -8.47
C SER A 123 -1.66 26.37 -9.10
N PHE A 124 -1.71 25.22 -9.75
CA PHE A 124 -0.78 24.86 -10.80
C PHE A 124 -1.01 25.80 -11.98
N GLY A 125 -1.44 27.04 -11.67
CA GLY A 125 -1.39 28.14 -12.58
C GLY A 125 0.06 28.47 -12.89
N ILE A 126 0.25 29.40 -13.77
CA ILE A 126 1.54 29.91 -14.29
C ILE A 126 2.60 30.14 -13.19
N ASN A 127 2.24 30.19 -11.93
CA ASN A 127 3.11 30.52 -10.79
C ASN A 127 3.52 29.32 -9.90
N GLY A 128 3.06 28.07 -10.20
CA GLY A 128 3.48 26.90 -9.42
C GLY A 128 2.96 26.88 -7.97
N LEU A 129 3.56 26.02 -7.15
CA LEU A 129 3.29 25.94 -5.72
C LEU A 129 4.09 27.05 -5.02
N ASN A 130 3.39 28.05 -4.47
CA ASN A 130 4.06 29.12 -3.75
C ASN A 130 4.22 28.76 -2.28
N PHE A 131 5.45 28.50 -1.83
CA PHE A 131 5.79 28.22 -0.43
C PHE A 131 6.20 29.48 0.33
N ALA A 132 6.58 30.54 -0.38
CA ALA A 132 7.02 31.77 0.24
C ALA A 132 6.78 32.97 -0.68
N ASP A 133 6.38 34.08 -0.11
CA ASP A 133 6.44 35.38 -0.76
C ASP A 133 7.72 36.08 -0.28
N VAL A 134 8.70 36.15 -1.16
CA VAL A 134 9.94 36.86 -0.91
C VAL A 134 9.72 38.32 -1.30
N ASN A 135 9.29 39.13 -0.35
CA ASN A 135 9.18 40.57 -0.53
C ASN A 135 10.55 41.21 -0.28
N LEU A 136 11.18 41.74 -1.30
CA LEU A 136 12.38 42.52 -1.20
C LEU A 136 12.16 43.75 -0.30
N GLY A 137 12.47 43.61 1.00
CA GLY A 137 12.43 44.72 1.97
C GLY A 137 11.48 44.57 3.16
N THR A 138 10.74 43.48 3.25
CA THR A 138 9.93 43.08 4.43
C THR A 138 10.24 41.64 4.81
N SER A 139 9.82 41.21 6.01
CA SER A 139 10.01 39.84 6.46
C SER A 139 9.38 38.85 5.46
N ASP A 140 10.13 37.81 5.11
CA ASP A 140 9.65 36.70 4.26
C ASP A 140 8.40 36.06 4.89
N VAL A 141 7.37 35.88 4.10
CA VAL A 141 6.15 35.19 4.53
C VAL A 141 6.18 33.78 3.96
N PHE A 142 6.20 32.79 4.84
CA PHE A 142 6.10 31.38 4.46
C PHE A 142 4.67 30.90 4.55
N TYR A 143 4.21 30.26 3.49
CA TYR A 143 2.88 29.67 3.42
C TYR A 143 2.96 28.19 3.76
N SER A 144 1.99 27.72 4.55
CA SER A 144 1.81 26.30 4.82
C SER A 144 0.60 25.76 4.06
N PRO A 145 0.76 25.40 2.78
CA PRO A 145 -0.35 24.82 2.03
C PRO A 145 -0.76 23.49 2.66
N GLN A 146 -2.07 23.25 2.71
CA GLN A 146 -2.65 22.02 3.21
C GLN A 146 -3.04 21.12 2.06
N ILE A 147 -2.71 19.83 2.15
CA ILE A 147 -3.23 18.79 1.27
C ILE A 147 -4.42 18.15 1.98
N LYS A 148 -5.60 18.26 1.38
CA LYS A 148 -6.83 17.68 1.92
C LYS A 148 -7.38 16.64 0.98
N TRP A 149 -7.87 15.56 1.54
CA TRP A 149 -8.55 14.52 0.78
C TRP A 149 -9.69 13.92 1.59
N ASN A 150 -10.65 13.34 0.88
CA ASN A 150 -11.68 12.52 1.48
C ASN A 150 -11.18 11.09 1.53
N THR A 151 -11.37 10.43 2.66
CA THR A 151 -11.04 9.01 2.80
C THR A 151 -11.96 8.16 1.94
N ALA A 152 -11.45 7.06 1.45
CA ALA A 152 -12.29 6.07 0.79
C ALA A 152 -12.93 5.14 1.83
N PRO A 153 -14.12 4.58 1.54
CA PRO A 153 -14.74 3.56 2.38
C PRO A 153 -13.74 2.43 2.71
N ARG A 154 -13.70 2.01 3.96
CA ARG A 154 -12.79 0.98 4.47
C ARG A 154 -11.29 1.32 4.44
N GLY A 155 -10.92 2.51 3.97
CA GLY A 155 -9.54 3.01 4.06
C GLY A 155 -9.19 3.37 5.50
N LYS A 156 -8.15 2.73 6.05
CA LYS A 156 -7.71 2.94 7.45
C LYS A 156 -6.42 3.73 7.55
N ARG A 157 -5.53 3.54 6.61
CA ARG A 157 -4.19 4.14 6.61
C ARG A 157 -3.88 4.74 5.25
N TYR A 158 -3.40 5.96 5.26
CA TYR A 158 -3.04 6.72 4.08
C TYR A 158 -1.58 7.16 4.20
N GLU A 159 -0.82 6.87 3.19
CA GLU A 159 0.52 7.39 3.00
C GLU A 159 0.50 8.37 1.83
N LEU A 160 0.93 9.60 2.09
CA LEU A 160 0.97 10.64 1.08
C LEU A 160 2.41 10.83 0.62
N THR A 161 2.62 10.65 -0.67
CA THR A 161 3.93 10.88 -1.31
C THR A 161 3.76 11.89 -2.44
N MET A 162 4.57 12.93 -2.42
CA MET A 162 4.67 13.88 -3.53
C MET A 162 5.80 13.44 -4.47
N SER A 163 5.53 13.38 -5.76
CA SER A 163 6.56 13.17 -6.77
C SER A 163 6.85 14.47 -7.50
N PHE A 164 8.10 14.89 -7.47
CA PHE A 164 8.58 16.05 -8.20
C PHE A 164 9.42 15.58 -9.40
N ARG A 165 8.93 15.86 -10.59
CA ARG A 165 9.59 15.48 -11.85
C ARG A 165 10.21 16.71 -12.49
N TYR A 166 11.47 16.62 -12.86
CA TYR A 166 12.21 17.71 -13.51
C TYR A 166 13.24 17.18 -14.50
N ASN A 167 13.69 18.04 -15.39
CA ASN A 167 14.81 17.76 -16.27
C ASN A 167 16.06 18.46 -15.74
N GLU A 168 17.09 17.68 -15.44
CA GLU A 168 18.41 18.22 -15.16
C GLU A 168 19.09 18.57 -16.50
N ILE A 169 19.32 19.87 -16.72
CA ILE A 169 19.91 20.37 -17.96
C ILE A 169 21.38 20.65 -17.71
N THR A 170 22.24 19.96 -18.46
CA THR A 170 23.66 20.25 -18.56
C THR A 170 23.96 20.85 -19.94
N SER A 171 25.18 21.34 -20.18
CA SER A 171 25.56 21.91 -21.46
C SER A 171 25.29 20.99 -22.66
N ASN A 172 25.26 19.67 -22.46
CA ASN A 172 25.19 18.68 -23.55
C ASN A 172 24.05 17.65 -23.40
N SER A 173 23.24 17.71 -22.33
CA SER A 173 22.18 16.72 -22.10
C SER A 173 21.03 17.27 -21.27
N SER A 174 19.86 16.68 -21.47
CA SER A 174 18.67 16.86 -20.63
C SER A 174 18.27 15.49 -20.09
N ILE A 175 18.38 15.31 -18.79
CA ILE A 175 18.13 14.02 -18.11
C ILE A 175 16.90 14.16 -17.24
N PRO A 176 15.82 13.38 -17.48
CA PRO A 176 14.66 13.40 -16.62
C PRO A 176 14.98 12.78 -15.26
N LYS A 177 14.60 13.46 -14.19
CA LYS A 177 14.74 13.00 -12.80
C LYS A 177 13.43 13.09 -12.06
N THR A 178 13.29 12.26 -11.04
CA THR A 178 12.14 12.28 -10.13
C THR A 178 12.66 12.23 -8.71
N ILE A 179 12.17 13.14 -7.88
CA ILE A 179 12.35 13.11 -6.44
C ILE A 179 11.02 12.72 -5.81
N TYR A 180 11.06 11.78 -4.88
CA TYR A 180 9.91 11.39 -4.07
C TYR A 180 10.06 11.97 -2.68
N TRP A 181 9.03 12.68 -2.24
CA TRP A 181 8.97 13.26 -0.91
C TRP A 181 7.81 12.64 -0.14
N SER A 182 8.12 11.84 0.87
CA SER A 182 7.10 11.28 1.76
C SER A 182 6.60 12.38 2.68
N LEU A 183 5.30 12.66 2.61
CA LEU A 183 4.61 13.64 3.43
C LEU A 183 4.02 13.01 4.71
N GLY A 184 4.37 11.75 4.96
CA GLY A 184 3.98 11.01 6.15
C GLY A 184 2.77 10.11 5.97
N THR A 185 2.39 9.49 7.07
CA THR A 185 1.28 8.54 7.15
C THR A 185 0.22 9.07 8.12
N GLN A 186 -1.04 8.92 7.74
CA GLN A 186 -2.17 9.21 8.60
C GLN A 186 -3.13 8.02 8.69
N THR A 187 -3.77 7.87 9.84
CA THR A 187 -4.76 6.82 10.07
C THR A 187 -6.13 7.48 10.23
N ALA A 188 -7.12 6.97 9.51
CA ALA A 188 -8.50 7.43 9.65
C ALA A 188 -9.04 7.02 11.03
N ILE A 189 -9.73 7.95 11.70
CA ILE A 189 -10.28 7.77 13.05
C ILE A 189 -11.65 7.07 13.00
N GLY A 190 -12.35 7.23 11.88
CA GLY A 190 -13.68 6.63 11.66
C GLY A 190 -13.66 5.10 11.63
N ASN A 191 -14.80 4.49 11.88
CA ASN A 191 -14.96 3.02 11.94
C ASN A 191 -14.72 2.31 10.60
N GLY A 192 -14.48 3.03 9.49
CA GLY A 192 -14.03 2.51 8.19
C GLY A 192 -14.81 1.32 7.60
N ASP A 193 -15.82 0.82 8.32
CA ASP A 193 -16.66 -0.32 7.92
C ASP A 193 -17.97 0.14 7.27
N ALA A 194 -18.34 1.40 7.44
CA ALA A 194 -19.53 1.98 6.83
C ALA A 194 -19.21 2.44 5.39
N LEU A 195 -20.03 2.07 4.46
CA LEU A 195 -19.93 2.40 3.04
C LEU A 195 -19.90 3.92 2.73
N ASN A 196 -20.24 4.77 3.71
CA ASN A 196 -20.38 6.21 3.55
C ASN A 196 -19.55 7.05 4.54
N ASP A 197 -18.61 6.44 5.26
CA ASP A 197 -17.83 7.14 6.26
C ASP A 197 -16.57 7.76 5.62
N SER A 198 -16.75 8.85 4.88
CA SER A 198 -15.64 9.63 4.35
C SER A 198 -15.18 10.68 5.35
N GLU A 199 -13.97 10.51 5.86
CA GLU A 199 -13.32 11.48 6.73
C GLU A 199 -12.46 12.44 5.92
N LYS A 200 -12.45 13.71 6.29
CA LYS A 200 -11.53 14.68 5.70
C LYS A 200 -10.19 14.62 6.41
N MET A 201 -9.16 14.25 5.68
CA MET A 201 -7.79 14.23 6.16
C MET A 201 -6.97 15.37 5.54
N PHE A 202 -5.96 15.83 6.25
CA PHE A 202 -5.06 16.88 5.74
C PHE A 202 -3.65 16.75 6.29
N VAL A 203 -2.69 17.29 5.55
CA VAL A 203 -1.31 17.46 5.97
C VAL A 203 -0.85 18.89 5.69
N ASN A 204 -0.14 19.48 6.62
CA ASN A 204 0.50 20.79 6.46
C ASN A 204 1.92 20.57 5.92
N LEU A 205 2.24 21.12 4.75
CA LEU A 205 3.54 20.89 4.12
C LEU A 205 4.71 21.48 4.91
N LEU A 206 4.54 22.63 5.60
CA LEU A 206 5.62 23.25 6.39
C LEU A 206 5.94 22.48 7.68
N SER A 207 5.04 21.69 8.22
CA SER A 207 5.32 20.91 9.44
C SER A 207 6.27 19.73 9.19
N LEU A 208 6.64 19.48 7.94
CA LEU A 208 7.48 18.36 7.51
C LEU A 208 8.93 18.79 7.18
N ILE A 209 9.23 20.09 7.27
CA ILE A 209 10.55 20.65 6.92
C ILE A 209 11.44 20.87 8.18
N HIS A 210 10.97 20.46 9.35
CA HIS A 210 11.71 20.56 10.62
C HIS A 210 12.38 19.25 11.01
#